data_50c032b9028d4d101bd2931c09f71988
#
_entry.id   50c032b9028d4d101bd2931c09f71988
#
_cell.length_a   1.000
_cell.length_b   1.000
_cell.length_c   1.000
_cell.angle_alpha   90.00
_cell.angle_beta   90.00
_cell.angle_gamma   90.00
#
_symmetry.space_group_name_H-M   'P 1'
#
loop_
_entity.id
_entity.type
_entity.pdbx_description
1 polymer ?
#
loop_
_entity_poly.entity_id
_entity_poly.type
_entity_poly.pdbx_seq_one_letter_code
_entity_poly.pdbx_strand_id
1 'polypeptide(L)'
;MKLFRKYTAIIIATISTVLFASCEKQLEVDQDSLYLVDEAVSTPTQLQAFLVSIYDIAANVNNGNYQSFADLPGDDLAKPYNDNGTFRTEAYTHSTTIFNSDLIGLYSQCYQIIYRVNTLEGLFPNVAGLTPEQIARSKAEGAFLRAWAHYKVIQLWAQPAGYLADNSQLGIVLRKEVSTLPVARSTVQAGYDYILADLDYAIANLPATNGVYADVDAAKALKAIVLFQKNDLTAALPILDEVINSGRFNLSDSLDRYYPNNCTPTFKDPEFIFGFSSPSIGDNRGGTFTGAFKVNGVVSPSLTITQDLYNLITTDTSDDRANLVKVVNEGKASEFYGVTKFDDIYFGTPSITLTQLLLTRAELLARTGSNLPQAVEDVNKIIVRAYPRNRNKDLASNSDAALILSTVLSERRKELFAEGDRLSNLKRMAAFYNRSATIRTSPWDCNGLVFQFPSNEKSAVFVFNPSGGCN
;
A
#
# COMPACT_ATOMS: atom_id res chain seq x y z
N MET A 1 13.52 -8.88 74.71
CA MET A 1 12.50 -8.68 73.68
C MET A 1 12.16 -7.21 73.36
N LYS A 2 12.09 -6.29 74.31
CA LYS A 2 11.75 -4.87 74.05
C LYS A 2 12.85 -4.07 73.29
N LEU A 3 14.13 -4.40 73.53
CA LEU A 3 15.23 -3.71 72.83
C LEU A 3 15.34 -4.12 71.31
N PHE A 4 15.13 -5.39 71.02
CA PHE A 4 15.17 -5.89 69.61
C PHE A 4 14.10 -5.25 68.69
N ARG A 5 12.91 -5.02 69.24
CA ARG A 5 11.81 -4.36 68.52
C ARG A 5 12.09 -2.87 68.21
N LYS A 6 12.85 -2.17 69.05
CA LYS A 6 13.22 -0.77 68.81
C LYS A 6 14.23 -0.64 67.68
N TYR A 7 15.24 -1.51 67.62
CA TYR A 7 16.24 -1.47 66.52
C TYR A 7 15.66 -1.93 65.20
N THR A 8 14.75 -2.89 65.19
CA THR A 8 14.05 -3.31 63.95
C THR A 8 13.18 -2.19 63.38
N ALA A 9 12.48 -1.43 64.20
CA ALA A 9 11.67 -0.30 63.76
C ALA A 9 12.50 0.85 63.23
N ILE A 10 13.69 1.13 63.78
CA ILE A 10 14.60 2.17 63.32
C ILE A 10 15.23 1.74 61.97
N ILE A 11 15.64 0.49 61.82
CA ILE A 11 16.18 -0.03 60.55
C ILE A 11 15.14 0.01 59.42
N ILE A 12 13.86 -0.35 59.71
CA ILE A 12 12.80 -0.27 58.72
C ILE A 12 12.49 1.18 58.34
N ALA A 13 12.50 2.13 59.28
CA ALA A 13 12.31 3.54 59.01
C ALA A 13 13.44 4.15 58.19
N THR A 14 14.70 3.72 58.43
CA THR A 14 15.87 4.21 57.65
C THR A 14 15.91 3.62 56.25
N ILE A 15 15.51 2.36 56.06
CA ILE A 15 15.40 1.75 54.72
C ILE A 15 14.25 2.38 53.95
N SER A 16 13.13 2.72 54.59
CA SER A 16 12.00 3.40 53.93
C SER A 16 12.33 4.82 53.45
N THR A 17 13.17 5.56 54.19
CA THR A 17 13.61 6.91 53.76
C THR A 17 14.64 6.88 52.63
N VAL A 18 15.44 5.82 52.49
CA VAL A 18 16.40 5.67 51.39
C VAL A 18 15.68 5.26 50.08
N LEU A 19 14.53 4.62 50.16
CA LEU A 19 13.75 4.23 48.97
C LEU A 19 12.96 5.41 48.31
N PHE A 20 12.82 6.53 49.03
CA PHE A 20 12.21 7.75 48.45
C PHE A 20 13.25 8.76 47.95
N ALA A 21 14.54 8.53 48.06
CA ALA A 21 15.57 9.25 47.38
C ALA A 21 15.72 8.66 45.95
N SER A 22 14.60 8.59 45.21
CA SER A 22 14.55 8.26 43.80
C SER A 22 15.25 9.37 43.01
N CYS A 23 16.13 8.99 42.15
CA CYS A 23 16.90 9.87 41.24
C CYS A 23 15.98 10.74 40.39
N GLU A 24 15.50 11.85 40.89
CA GLU A 24 14.84 12.89 40.06
C GLU A 24 15.81 13.38 38.95
N LYS A 25 17.11 13.45 39.24
CA LYS A 25 18.13 13.85 38.25
C LYS A 25 18.38 12.89 37.10
N GLN A 26 17.93 11.64 37.16
CA GLN A 26 18.05 10.71 36.02
C GLN A 26 16.84 10.75 35.07
N LEU A 27 15.79 11.47 35.45
CA LEU A 27 14.60 11.70 34.61
C LEU A 27 14.56 13.11 33.99
N GLU A 28 15.47 13.99 34.39
CA GLU A 28 15.72 15.24 33.68
C GLU A 28 16.49 14.88 32.41
N VAL A 29 15.77 14.66 31.31
CA VAL A 29 16.33 14.73 29.98
C VAL A 29 16.75 16.19 29.78
N ASP A 30 18.07 16.42 29.71
CA ASP A 30 18.62 17.74 29.45
C ASP A 30 18.01 18.24 28.13
N GLN A 31 17.12 19.22 28.20
CA GLN A 31 16.45 19.78 27.03
C GLN A 31 17.44 20.35 26.04
N ASP A 32 18.64 20.74 26.49
CA ASP A 32 19.72 21.20 25.64
C ASP A 32 20.39 20.08 24.84
N SER A 33 20.14 18.81 25.15
CA SER A 33 20.60 17.64 24.39
C SER A 33 19.55 17.11 23.38
N LEU A 34 18.32 17.59 23.43
CA LEU A 34 17.28 17.29 22.45
C LEU A 34 17.38 18.33 21.32
N TYR A 35 18.11 17.99 20.26
CA TYR A 35 18.03 18.76 19.02
C TYR A 35 16.56 18.77 18.56
N LEU A 36 15.94 19.93 18.56
CA LEU A 36 14.67 20.14 17.87
C LEU A 36 14.92 19.82 16.38
N VAL A 37 13.93 19.22 15.71
CA VAL A 37 14.05 18.88 14.29
C VAL A 37 14.45 20.12 13.46
N ASP A 38 13.99 21.30 13.87
CA ASP A 38 14.30 22.60 13.24
C ASP A 38 15.78 22.99 13.37
N GLU A 39 16.47 22.55 14.42
CA GLU A 39 17.92 22.77 14.63
C GLU A 39 18.75 21.70 13.93
N ALA A 40 18.21 20.48 13.83
CA ALA A 40 18.88 19.36 13.17
C ALA A 40 18.89 19.47 11.63
N VAL A 41 17.96 20.23 11.03
CA VAL A 41 17.82 20.39 9.58
C VAL A 41 18.01 21.86 9.21
N SER A 42 19.27 22.27 8.99
CA SER A 42 19.67 23.64 8.68
C SER A 42 20.36 23.80 7.31
N THR A 43 20.65 22.71 6.62
CA THR A 43 21.33 22.70 5.31
C THR A 43 20.51 21.95 4.26
N PRO A 44 20.69 22.26 2.94
CA PRO A 44 20.04 21.54 1.86
C PRO A 44 20.30 20.02 1.88
N THR A 45 21.50 19.59 2.28
CA THR A 45 21.84 18.15 2.39
C THR A 45 21.06 17.46 3.51
N GLN A 46 20.90 18.13 4.65
CA GLN A 46 20.10 17.57 5.77
C GLN A 46 18.61 17.54 5.41
N LEU A 47 18.11 18.56 4.71
CA LEU A 47 16.73 18.56 4.20
C LEU A 47 16.48 17.40 3.22
N GLN A 48 17.44 17.17 2.30
CA GLN A 48 17.35 16.03 1.39
C GLN A 48 17.39 14.69 2.16
N ALA A 49 18.22 14.55 3.17
CA ALA A 49 18.26 13.36 4.02
C ALA A 49 16.94 13.17 4.78
N PHE A 50 16.33 14.25 5.26
CA PHE A 50 15.02 14.20 5.90
C PHE A 50 13.93 13.72 4.90
N LEU A 51 13.91 14.25 3.67
CA LEU A 51 13.00 13.80 2.62
C LEU A 51 13.21 12.32 2.27
N VAL A 52 14.47 11.86 2.14
CA VAL A 52 14.79 10.45 1.89
C VAL A 52 14.27 9.55 3.02
N SER A 53 14.30 10.01 4.27
CA SER A 53 13.72 9.28 5.39
C SER A 53 12.20 9.08 5.30
N ILE A 54 11.49 9.93 4.55
CA ILE A 54 10.05 9.76 4.28
C ILE A 54 9.84 8.63 3.27
N TYR A 55 10.67 8.57 2.22
CA TYR A 55 10.67 7.46 1.27
C TYR A 55 10.99 6.13 1.94
N ASP A 56 11.87 6.13 2.94
CA ASP A 56 12.19 4.92 3.72
C ASP A 56 10.97 4.36 4.45
N ILE A 57 10.19 5.23 5.11
CA ILE A 57 8.94 4.80 5.75
C ILE A 57 7.93 4.30 4.70
N ALA A 58 7.82 4.98 3.56
CA ALA A 58 6.94 4.55 2.48
C ALA A 58 7.35 3.18 1.90
N ALA A 59 8.65 2.91 1.79
CA ALA A 59 9.17 1.60 1.41
C ALA A 59 8.76 0.52 2.43
N ASN A 60 8.78 0.83 3.73
CA ASN A 60 8.34 -0.10 4.77
C ASN A 60 6.82 -0.36 4.74
N VAL A 61 6.01 0.59 4.34
CA VAL A 61 4.58 0.35 4.06
C VAL A 61 4.41 -0.56 2.84
N ASN A 62 5.21 -0.37 1.79
CA ASN A 62 5.10 -1.08 0.51
C ASN A 62 5.88 -2.40 0.45
N ASN A 63 6.39 -2.90 1.56
CA ASN A 63 7.26 -4.09 1.63
C ASN A 63 6.52 -5.45 1.61
N GLY A 64 5.23 -5.45 1.33
CA GLY A 64 4.35 -6.62 1.38
C GLY A 64 3.29 -6.55 2.49
N ASN A 65 3.48 -5.68 3.49
CA ASN A 65 2.52 -5.56 4.59
C ASN A 65 1.19 -4.98 4.12
N TYR A 66 1.24 -3.82 3.43
CA TYR A 66 0.05 -3.22 2.84
C TYR A 66 -0.64 -4.19 1.86
N GLN A 67 0.13 -4.80 0.95
CA GLN A 67 -0.40 -5.68 -0.08
C GLN A 67 -1.11 -6.91 0.52
N SER A 68 -0.52 -7.49 1.56
CA SER A 68 -1.14 -8.61 2.28
C SER A 68 -2.50 -8.24 2.86
N PHE A 69 -2.60 -7.10 3.55
CA PHE A 69 -3.87 -6.64 4.12
C PHE A 69 -4.86 -6.13 3.06
N ALA A 70 -4.38 -5.62 1.92
CA ALA A 70 -5.23 -5.18 0.82
C ALA A 70 -5.84 -6.34 0.01
N ASP A 71 -5.25 -7.54 0.07
CA ASP A 71 -5.78 -8.72 -0.63
C ASP A 71 -6.48 -9.72 0.31
N LEU A 72 -6.06 -9.80 1.56
CA LEU A 72 -6.54 -10.82 2.51
C LEU A 72 -8.07 -10.81 2.76
N PRO A 73 -8.77 -9.66 2.82
CA PRO A 73 -10.22 -9.66 2.88
C PRO A 73 -10.93 -10.01 1.56
N GLY A 74 -10.17 -10.06 0.45
CA GLY A 74 -10.65 -10.45 -0.87
C GLY A 74 -10.89 -11.97 -1.00
N ASP A 75 -10.92 -12.45 -2.24
CA ASP A 75 -11.25 -13.83 -2.60
C ASP A 75 -10.04 -14.61 -3.19
N ASP A 76 -8.84 -14.03 -3.21
CA ASP A 76 -7.64 -14.65 -3.79
C ASP A 76 -6.73 -15.30 -2.76
N LEU A 77 -6.67 -14.78 -1.53
CA LEU A 77 -5.87 -15.37 -0.47
C LEU A 77 -6.69 -16.34 0.38
N ALA A 78 -6.06 -17.46 0.73
CA ALA A 78 -6.66 -18.45 1.62
C ALA A 78 -6.55 -18.00 3.09
N LYS A 79 -7.33 -18.65 3.95
CA LYS A 79 -7.23 -18.41 5.39
C LYS A 79 -5.79 -18.69 5.86
N PRO A 80 -5.18 -17.78 6.64
CA PRO A 80 -3.84 -17.98 7.18
C PRO A 80 -3.74 -19.29 7.96
N TYR A 81 -2.75 -20.13 7.63
CA TYR A 81 -2.67 -21.50 8.15
C TYR A 81 -2.05 -21.57 9.56
N ASN A 82 -0.97 -20.88 9.80
CA ASN A 82 -0.24 -20.88 11.08
C ASN A 82 -0.27 -19.48 11.72
N ASP A 83 -1.41 -18.82 11.62
CA ASP A 83 -1.60 -17.54 12.28
C ASP A 83 -1.79 -17.77 13.79
N ASN A 84 -0.67 -17.91 14.51
CA ASN A 84 -0.67 -17.89 15.97
C ASN A 84 -1.09 -16.51 16.53
N GLY A 85 -1.18 -15.50 15.65
CA GLY A 85 -1.75 -14.19 15.88
C GLY A 85 -3.14 -14.10 15.27
N THR A 86 -4.05 -13.49 15.97
CA THR A 86 -5.43 -13.26 15.54
C THR A 86 -5.53 -12.23 14.40
N PHE A 87 -4.48 -11.44 14.15
CA PHE A 87 -4.56 -10.19 13.39
C PHE A 87 -4.83 -10.39 11.89
N ARG A 88 -4.16 -11.32 11.23
CA ARG A 88 -4.46 -11.67 9.84
C ARG A 88 -5.78 -12.43 9.72
N THR A 89 -6.06 -13.30 10.69
CA THR A 89 -7.35 -14.00 10.77
C THR A 89 -8.51 -13.02 10.92
N GLU A 90 -8.38 -11.96 11.76
CA GLU A 90 -9.39 -10.90 11.85
C GLU A 90 -9.65 -10.23 10.50
N ALA A 91 -8.60 -9.88 9.74
CA ALA A 91 -8.74 -9.31 8.41
C ALA A 91 -9.42 -10.29 7.42
N TYR A 92 -8.99 -11.56 7.44
CA TYR A 92 -9.58 -12.61 6.62
C TYR A 92 -11.05 -12.86 6.95
N THR A 93 -11.45 -12.87 8.21
CA THR A 93 -12.83 -13.11 8.66
C THR A 93 -13.70 -11.85 8.67
N HIS A 94 -13.19 -10.73 8.18
CA HIS A 94 -13.89 -9.43 8.15
C HIS A 94 -14.34 -8.96 9.53
N SER A 95 -13.50 -9.18 10.56
CA SER A 95 -13.85 -8.91 11.96
C SER A 95 -12.73 -8.19 12.72
N THR A 96 -12.02 -7.28 12.03
CA THR A 96 -10.91 -6.54 12.64
C THR A 96 -11.33 -5.73 13.85
N THR A 97 -10.42 -5.64 14.84
CA THR A 97 -10.64 -4.90 16.09
C THR A 97 -9.74 -3.66 16.17
N ILE A 98 -10.10 -2.74 17.04
CA ILE A 98 -9.30 -1.52 17.32
C ILE A 98 -7.95 -1.82 17.97
N PHE A 99 -7.70 -3.08 18.36
CA PHE A 99 -6.47 -3.57 19.00
C PHE A 99 -5.59 -4.41 18.07
N ASN A 100 -5.93 -4.53 16.80
CA ASN A 100 -5.14 -5.25 15.80
C ASN A 100 -3.78 -4.57 15.61
N SER A 101 -2.72 -5.14 16.19
CA SER A 101 -1.39 -4.50 16.22
C SER A 101 -0.77 -4.32 14.83
N ASP A 102 -1.03 -5.22 13.89
CA ASP A 102 -0.47 -5.14 12.54
C ASP A 102 -1.12 -3.99 11.76
N LEU A 103 -2.44 -3.82 11.91
CA LEU A 103 -3.17 -2.70 11.32
C LEU A 103 -2.84 -1.37 12.01
N ILE A 104 -2.63 -1.38 13.34
CA ILE A 104 -2.12 -0.21 14.09
C ILE A 104 -0.76 0.21 13.53
N GLY A 105 0.15 -0.75 13.33
CA GLY A 105 1.47 -0.49 12.76
C GLY A 105 1.39 0.10 11.36
N LEU A 106 0.61 -0.51 10.46
CA LEU A 106 0.42 -0.05 9.08
C LEU A 106 -0.20 1.36 9.01
N TYR A 107 -1.25 1.59 9.79
CA TYR A 107 -1.90 2.90 9.90
C TYR A 107 -0.92 3.97 10.41
N SER A 108 -0.20 3.67 11.49
CA SER A 108 0.77 4.59 12.09
C SER A 108 1.90 4.95 11.11
N GLN A 109 2.41 4.00 10.34
CA GLN A 109 3.42 4.28 9.31
C GLN A 109 2.90 5.23 8.22
N CYS A 110 1.66 5.03 7.74
CA CYS A 110 1.05 5.95 6.77
C CYS A 110 0.92 7.36 7.35
N TYR A 111 0.46 7.50 8.60
CA TYR A 111 0.36 8.82 9.24
C TYR A 111 1.72 9.40 9.63
N GLN A 112 2.74 8.58 9.84
CA GLN A 112 4.11 9.06 10.03
C GLN A 112 4.68 9.69 8.74
N ILE A 113 4.36 9.14 7.56
CA ILE A 113 4.67 9.78 6.26
C ILE A 113 4.00 11.16 6.20
N ILE A 114 2.69 11.23 6.46
CA ILE A 114 1.92 12.47 6.42
C ILE A 114 2.48 13.52 7.40
N TYR A 115 2.77 13.11 8.63
CA TYR A 115 3.36 13.96 9.65
C TYR A 115 4.71 14.52 9.21
N ARG A 116 5.60 13.67 8.69
CA ARG A 116 6.92 14.11 8.23
C ARG A 116 6.84 15.01 7.00
N VAL A 117 5.90 14.80 6.09
CA VAL A 117 5.67 15.72 4.97
C VAL A 117 5.25 17.11 5.48
N ASN A 118 4.31 17.16 6.42
CA ASN A 118 3.89 18.42 7.02
C ASN A 118 5.06 19.10 7.79
N THR A 119 5.91 18.32 8.46
CA THR A 119 7.13 18.81 9.10
C THR A 119 8.11 19.37 8.06
N LEU A 120 8.36 18.64 6.96
CA LEU A 120 9.23 19.07 5.87
C LEU A 120 8.84 20.46 5.34
N GLU A 121 7.53 20.71 5.16
CA GLU A 121 7.04 22.01 4.70
C GLU A 121 7.36 23.14 5.68
N GLY A 122 7.35 22.87 6.98
CA GLY A 122 7.73 23.82 8.04
C GLY A 122 9.24 24.09 8.12
N LEU A 123 10.10 23.22 7.59
CA LEU A 123 11.54 23.36 7.67
C LEU A 123 12.14 24.31 6.63
N PHE A 124 11.49 24.55 5.50
CA PHE A 124 12.05 25.36 4.40
C PHE A 124 12.55 26.75 4.84
N PRO A 125 11.87 27.52 5.71
CA PRO A 125 12.35 28.83 6.15
C PRO A 125 13.66 28.77 6.96
N ASN A 126 13.96 27.62 7.59
CA ASN A 126 15.10 27.44 8.49
C ASN A 126 16.35 26.93 7.77
N VAL A 127 16.23 26.54 6.49
CA VAL A 127 17.33 25.97 5.70
C VAL A 127 17.96 27.02 4.81
N ALA A 128 19.16 27.46 5.17
CA ALA A 128 19.89 28.45 4.38
C ALA A 128 20.37 27.88 3.04
N GLY A 129 20.32 28.71 1.99
CA GLY A 129 20.91 28.37 0.69
C GLY A 129 20.01 27.49 -0.22
N LEU A 130 18.75 27.28 0.13
CA LEU A 130 17.78 26.63 -0.78
C LEU A 130 17.39 27.58 -1.93
N THR A 131 17.38 27.02 -3.14
CA THR A 131 16.79 27.74 -4.28
C THR A 131 15.27 27.53 -4.31
N PRO A 132 14.50 28.44 -4.96
CA PRO A 132 13.06 28.26 -5.15
C PRO A 132 12.71 26.91 -5.82
N GLU A 133 13.53 26.44 -6.77
CA GLU A 133 13.34 25.19 -7.47
C GLU A 133 13.55 23.98 -6.55
N GLN A 134 14.54 24.04 -5.64
CA GLN A 134 14.75 22.99 -4.64
C GLN A 134 13.58 22.90 -3.67
N ILE A 135 13.05 24.05 -3.24
CA ILE A 135 11.86 24.09 -2.38
C ILE A 135 10.65 23.50 -3.12
N ALA A 136 10.38 23.98 -4.34
CA ALA A 136 9.25 23.51 -5.14
C ALA A 136 9.31 21.99 -5.38
N ARG A 137 10.49 21.46 -5.74
CA ARG A 137 10.70 20.02 -5.93
C ARG A 137 10.51 19.24 -4.63
N SER A 138 11.14 19.63 -3.53
CA SER A 138 11.03 18.92 -2.25
C SER A 138 9.60 18.91 -1.73
N LYS A 139 8.89 20.04 -1.89
CA LYS A 139 7.46 20.14 -1.57
C LYS A 139 6.61 19.24 -2.47
N ALA A 140 6.93 19.14 -3.76
CA ALA A 140 6.22 18.29 -4.70
C ALA A 140 6.42 16.79 -4.42
N GLU A 141 7.64 16.37 -4.06
CA GLU A 141 7.91 15.01 -3.60
C GLU A 141 7.14 14.70 -2.30
N GLY A 142 7.12 15.65 -1.36
CA GLY A 142 6.32 15.55 -0.14
C GLY A 142 4.82 15.42 -0.43
N ALA A 143 4.26 16.26 -1.30
CA ALA A 143 2.85 16.20 -1.70
C ALA A 143 2.50 14.84 -2.35
N PHE A 144 3.36 14.33 -3.23
CA PHE A 144 3.19 12.99 -3.80
C PHE A 144 3.14 11.90 -2.70
N LEU A 145 4.08 11.90 -1.77
CA LEU A 145 4.13 10.92 -0.68
C LEU A 145 2.93 11.04 0.27
N ARG A 146 2.46 12.26 0.56
CA ARG A 146 1.26 12.50 1.38
C ARG A 146 0.00 12.00 0.67
N ALA A 147 -0.14 12.27 -0.62
CA ALA A 147 -1.23 11.75 -1.44
C ALA A 147 -1.21 10.22 -1.47
N TRP A 148 -0.04 9.63 -1.69
CA TRP A 148 0.15 8.19 -1.72
C TRP A 148 -0.25 7.54 -0.38
N ALA A 149 0.19 8.10 0.75
CA ALA A 149 -0.14 7.59 2.07
C ALA A 149 -1.64 7.72 2.38
N HIS A 150 -2.26 8.88 2.12
CA HIS A 150 -3.71 9.04 2.28
C HIS A 150 -4.51 8.08 1.40
N TYR A 151 -4.04 7.84 0.16
CA TYR A 151 -4.68 6.89 -0.74
C TYR A 151 -4.60 5.46 -0.20
N LYS A 152 -3.48 5.04 0.37
CA LYS A 152 -3.37 3.73 1.04
C LYS A 152 -4.34 3.60 2.22
N VAL A 153 -4.45 4.64 3.04
CA VAL A 153 -5.38 4.63 4.19
C VAL A 153 -6.84 4.60 3.73
N ILE A 154 -7.26 5.42 2.77
CA ILE A 154 -8.66 5.49 2.35
C ILE A 154 -9.14 4.16 1.74
N GLN A 155 -8.26 3.43 1.04
CA GLN A 155 -8.57 2.12 0.46
C GLN A 155 -8.92 1.06 1.52
N LEU A 156 -8.31 1.11 2.69
CA LEU A 156 -8.45 0.05 3.71
C LEU A 156 -9.38 0.45 4.88
N TRP A 157 -9.42 1.74 5.26
CA TRP A 157 -10.14 2.20 6.44
C TRP A 157 -11.47 2.92 6.13
N ALA A 158 -11.78 3.14 4.85
CA ALA A 158 -13.05 3.76 4.45
C ALA A 158 -13.84 2.89 3.49
N GLN A 159 -15.17 3.07 3.48
CA GLN A 159 -16.00 2.52 2.41
C GLN A 159 -15.60 3.14 1.07
N PRO A 160 -15.67 2.39 -0.04
CA PRO A 160 -15.19 2.87 -1.34
C PRO A 160 -16.00 4.08 -1.85
N ALA A 161 -15.42 4.79 -2.81
CA ALA A 161 -16.21 5.70 -3.63
C ALA A 161 -17.39 4.96 -4.27
N GLY A 162 -18.55 5.63 -4.38
CA GLY A 162 -19.79 5.04 -4.86
C GLY A 162 -20.57 4.22 -3.80
N TYR A 163 -20.05 4.11 -2.57
CA TYR A 163 -20.84 3.55 -1.46
C TYR A 163 -22.11 4.38 -1.24
N LEU A 164 -21.98 5.68 -1.00
CA LEU A 164 -23.06 6.67 -1.18
C LEU A 164 -22.82 7.42 -2.50
N ALA A 165 -23.88 7.84 -3.15
CA ALA A 165 -23.81 8.46 -4.48
C ALA A 165 -22.96 9.74 -4.52
N ASP A 166 -22.95 10.51 -3.43
CA ASP A 166 -22.20 11.75 -3.25
C ASP A 166 -20.88 11.59 -2.48
N ASN A 167 -20.52 10.35 -2.12
CA ASN A 167 -19.34 10.04 -1.31
C ASN A 167 -19.29 10.77 0.04
N SER A 168 -20.46 11.08 0.63
CA SER A 168 -20.56 11.77 1.92
C SER A 168 -20.34 10.86 3.13
N GLN A 169 -20.19 9.53 2.95
CA GLN A 169 -19.83 8.62 4.03
C GLN A 169 -18.49 9.00 4.65
N LEU A 170 -18.32 8.60 5.94
CA LEU A 170 -17.07 8.88 6.68
C LEU A 170 -15.86 8.24 5.98
N GLY A 171 -14.89 9.08 5.70
CA GLY A 171 -13.60 8.74 5.12
C GLY A 171 -12.51 8.55 6.17
N ILE A 172 -11.42 9.28 6.04
CA ILE A 172 -10.22 9.21 6.87
C ILE A 172 -9.92 10.56 7.54
N VAL A 173 -8.96 10.57 8.46
CA VAL A 173 -8.45 11.82 9.04
C VAL A 173 -7.54 12.51 8.04
N LEU A 174 -7.79 13.78 7.75
CA LEU A 174 -6.92 14.61 6.92
C LEU A 174 -6.05 15.52 7.82
N ARG A 175 -4.80 15.09 8.03
CA ARG A 175 -3.82 15.89 8.77
C ARG A 175 -3.12 16.84 7.80
N LYS A 176 -3.47 18.14 7.88
CA LYS A 176 -2.97 19.19 6.97
C LYS A 176 -1.78 19.98 7.55
N GLU A 177 -1.51 19.80 8.82
CA GLU A 177 -0.44 20.48 9.57
C GLU A 177 0.10 19.57 10.68
N VAL A 178 1.23 19.96 11.24
CA VAL A 178 1.79 19.35 12.45
C VAL A 178 0.95 19.76 13.64
N SER A 179 0.22 18.81 14.22
CA SER A 179 -0.65 19.05 15.38
C SER A 179 -0.87 17.78 16.18
N THR A 180 -0.94 17.90 17.50
CA THR A 180 -1.33 16.82 18.42
C THR A 180 -2.84 16.84 18.73
N LEU A 181 -3.56 17.84 18.23
CA LEU A 181 -4.98 17.95 18.51
C LEU A 181 -5.77 16.84 17.81
N PRO A 182 -6.81 16.30 18.45
CA PRO A 182 -7.72 15.38 17.82
C PRO A 182 -8.40 15.98 16.59
N VAL A 183 -8.48 15.20 15.50
CA VAL A 183 -9.12 15.61 14.24
C VAL A 183 -10.22 14.62 13.90
N ALA A 184 -11.40 15.13 13.55
CA ALA A 184 -12.50 14.29 13.06
C ALA A 184 -12.19 13.70 11.68
N ARG A 185 -12.83 12.58 11.36
CA ARG A 185 -12.77 12.02 10.01
C ARG A 185 -13.43 12.96 8.99
N SER A 186 -12.83 13.05 7.83
CA SER A 186 -13.44 13.70 6.66
C SER A 186 -14.53 12.82 6.02
N THR A 187 -15.22 13.34 5.03
CA THR A 187 -15.96 12.49 4.08
C THR A 187 -15.00 11.80 3.11
N VAL A 188 -15.44 10.72 2.48
CA VAL A 188 -14.68 10.06 1.40
C VAL A 188 -14.44 11.04 0.25
N GLN A 189 -15.45 11.87 -0.11
CA GLN A 189 -15.28 12.90 -1.14
C GLN A 189 -14.14 13.86 -0.79
N ALA A 190 -14.14 14.44 0.42
CA ALA A 190 -13.08 15.35 0.86
C ALA A 190 -11.70 14.69 0.92
N GLY A 191 -11.65 13.38 1.25
CA GLY A 191 -10.43 12.58 1.21
C GLY A 191 -9.83 12.51 -0.20
N TYR A 192 -10.65 12.14 -1.19
CA TYR A 192 -10.22 12.08 -2.59
C TYR A 192 -9.84 13.47 -3.13
N ASP A 193 -10.60 14.52 -2.79
CA ASP A 193 -10.29 15.88 -3.25
C ASP A 193 -8.93 16.36 -2.72
N TYR A 194 -8.60 16.02 -1.47
CA TYR A 194 -7.30 16.35 -0.88
C TYR A 194 -6.16 15.57 -1.54
N ILE A 195 -6.34 14.27 -1.78
CA ILE A 195 -5.37 13.43 -2.50
C ILE A 195 -5.12 13.99 -3.90
N LEU A 196 -6.18 14.32 -4.64
CA LEU A 196 -6.06 14.86 -6.01
C LEU A 196 -5.38 16.22 -6.03
N ALA A 197 -5.65 17.11 -5.06
CA ALA A 197 -4.98 18.41 -4.95
C ALA A 197 -3.47 18.28 -4.70
N ASP A 198 -3.05 17.37 -3.82
CA ASP A 198 -1.64 17.04 -3.60
C ASP A 198 -0.97 16.50 -4.89
N LEU A 199 -1.67 15.64 -5.63
CA LEU A 199 -1.18 15.10 -6.90
C LEU A 199 -1.09 16.17 -7.99
N ASP A 200 -2.04 17.11 -8.06
CA ASP A 200 -1.98 18.24 -8.99
C ASP A 200 -0.76 19.13 -8.72
N TYR A 201 -0.49 19.42 -7.45
CA TYR A 201 0.71 20.15 -7.07
C TYR A 201 1.99 19.36 -7.43
N ALA A 202 2.01 18.06 -7.18
CA ALA A 202 3.13 17.19 -7.55
C ALA A 202 3.38 17.18 -9.06
N ILE A 203 2.35 17.01 -9.88
CA ILE A 203 2.44 17.02 -11.35
C ILE A 203 3.02 18.33 -11.87
N ALA A 204 2.61 19.47 -11.27
CA ALA A 204 3.05 20.79 -11.71
C ALA A 204 4.51 21.11 -11.36
N ASN A 205 5.11 20.44 -10.36
CA ASN A 205 6.39 20.83 -9.78
C ASN A 205 7.45 19.72 -9.73
N LEU A 206 7.07 18.45 -10.00
CA LEU A 206 8.05 17.36 -10.09
C LEU A 206 8.82 17.43 -11.42
N PRO A 207 10.12 17.04 -11.41
CA PRO A 207 10.89 16.93 -12.63
C PRO A 207 10.40 15.77 -13.52
N ALA A 208 10.72 15.84 -14.81
CA ALA A 208 10.41 14.78 -15.76
C ALA A 208 11.09 13.44 -15.40
N THR A 209 12.25 13.48 -14.74
CA THR A 209 12.97 12.33 -14.22
C THR A 209 13.57 12.65 -12.87
N ASN A 210 13.52 11.72 -11.91
CA ASN A 210 14.01 11.92 -10.55
C ASN A 210 14.76 10.68 -9.99
N GLY A 211 15.42 9.94 -10.85
CA GLY A 211 16.12 8.71 -10.44
C GLY A 211 15.15 7.66 -9.88
N VAL A 212 15.37 7.24 -8.64
CA VAL A 212 14.51 6.27 -7.93
C VAL A 212 13.37 6.92 -7.16
N TYR A 213 13.33 8.24 -7.09
CA TYR A 213 12.29 8.99 -6.40
C TYR A 213 11.10 9.30 -7.32
N ALA A 214 10.02 9.84 -6.75
CA ALA A 214 8.85 10.20 -7.52
C ALA A 214 9.18 11.29 -8.57
N ASP A 215 8.73 11.10 -9.77
CA ASP A 215 8.77 12.02 -10.90
C ASP A 215 7.35 12.40 -11.36
N VAL A 216 7.24 13.23 -12.37
CA VAL A 216 5.94 13.69 -12.87
C VAL A 216 5.06 12.54 -13.36
N ASP A 217 5.63 11.47 -13.93
CA ASP A 217 4.83 10.32 -14.39
C ASP A 217 4.37 9.44 -13.24
N ALA A 218 5.14 9.32 -12.17
CA ALA A 218 4.69 8.68 -10.95
C ALA A 218 3.44 9.38 -10.36
N ALA A 219 3.45 10.73 -10.35
CA ALA A 219 2.32 11.52 -9.87
C ALA A 219 1.10 11.41 -10.80
N LYS A 220 1.29 11.49 -12.12
CA LYS A 220 0.24 11.27 -13.13
C LYS A 220 -0.36 9.87 -13.01
N ALA A 221 0.48 8.83 -12.92
CA ALA A 221 0.03 7.45 -12.80
C ALA A 221 -0.82 7.23 -11.54
N LEU A 222 -0.37 7.74 -10.38
CA LEU A 222 -1.15 7.66 -9.16
C LEU A 222 -2.48 8.43 -9.29
N LYS A 223 -2.47 9.63 -9.89
CA LYS A 223 -3.70 10.39 -10.14
C LYS A 223 -4.69 9.63 -11.01
N ALA A 224 -4.22 9.01 -12.09
CA ALA A 224 -5.08 8.20 -12.96
C ALA A 224 -5.68 6.99 -12.21
N ILE A 225 -4.91 6.31 -11.38
CA ILE A 225 -5.39 5.20 -10.53
C ILE A 225 -6.45 5.70 -9.52
N VAL A 226 -6.21 6.83 -8.87
CA VAL A 226 -7.16 7.44 -7.92
C VAL A 226 -8.49 7.80 -8.61
N LEU A 227 -8.42 8.44 -9.77
CA LEU A 227 -9.60 8.77 -10.58
C LEU A 227 -10.35 7.52 -11.05
N PHE A 228 -9.63 6.51 -11.48
CA PHE A 228 -10.22 5.22 -11.88
C PHE A 228 -10.93 4.53 -10.71
N GLN A 229 -10.34 4.52 -9.52
CA GLN A 229 -10.98 3.96 -8.33
C GLN A 229 -12.21 4.77 -7.89
N LYS A 230 -12.22 6.07 -8.15
CA LYS A 230 -13.37 6.95 -7.94
C LYS A 230 -14.43 6.82 -9.06
N ASN A 231 -14.15 6.03 -10.09
CA ASN A 231 -14.93 5.86 -11.31
C ASN A 231 -15.08 7.13 -12.16
N ASP A 232 -14.15 8.06 -12.03
CA ASP A 232 -14.04 9.22 -12.93
C ASP A 232 -13.23 8.83 -14.17
N LEU A 233 -13.85 8.03 -15.02
CA LEU A 233 -13.20 7.43 -16.18
C LEU A 233 -12.80 8.48 -17.23
N THR A 234 -13.58 9.54 -17.35
CA THR A 234 -13.33 10.63 -18.30
C THR A 234 -12.07 11.40 -17.95
N ALA A 235 -11.87 11.70 -16.66
CA ALA A 235 -10.65 12.39 -16.22
C ALA A 235 -9.42 11.47 -16.17
N ALA A 236 -9.60 10.16 -15.96
CA ALA A 236 -8.48 9.21 -15.90
C ALA A 236 -7.85 8.93 -17.25
N LEU A 237 -8.64 8.80 -18.33
CA LEU A 237 -8.18 8.36 -19.64
C LEU A 237 -7.02 9.21 -20.24
N PRO A 238 -7.13 10.53 -20.34
CA PRO A 238 -6.06 11.33 -20.94
C PRO A 238 -4.74 11.23 -20.15
N ILE A 239 -4.81 11.05 -18.84
CA ILE A 239 -3.61 10.91 -17.98
C ILE A 239 -2.97 9.53 -18.20
N LEU A 240 -3.78 8.46 -18.33
CA LEU A 240 -3.30 7.12 -18.69
C LEU A 240 -2.61 7.15 -20.06
N ASP A 241 -3.21 7.82 -21.04
CA ASP A 241 -2.64 7.96 -22.38
C ASP A 241 -1.29 8.68 -22.35
N GLU A 242 -1.15 9.77 -21.62
CA GLU A 242 0.11 10.48 -21.48
C GLU A 242 1.23 9.59 -20.91
N VAL A 243 0.98 8.86 -19.83
CA VAL A 243 2.01 8.04 -19.17
C VAL A 243 2.34 6.82 -20.01
N ILE A 244 1.33 6.08 -20.49
CA ILE A 244 1.55 4.84 -21.25
C ILE A 244 2.23 5.13 -22.58
N ASN A 245 1.82 6.18 -23.29
CA ASN A 245 2.34 6.52 -24.60
C ASN A 245 3.62 7.38 -24.54
N SER A 246 4.14 7.68 -23.35
CA SER A 246 5.40 8.44 -23.20
C SER A 246 6.62 7.72 -23.77
N GLY A 247 6.56 6.40 -23.95
CA GLY A 247 7.68 5.57 -24.37
C GLY A 247 8.77 5.40 -23.33
N ARG A 248 8.57 5.89 -22.10
CA ARG A 248 9.55 5.81 -21.00
C ARG A 248 9.51 4.49 -20.24
N PHE A 249 8.43 3.76 -20.36
CA PHE A 249 8.20 2.50 -19.65
C PHE A 249 7.95 1.36 -20.63
N ASN A 250 8.46 0.18 -20.32
CA ASN A 250 8.28 -1.02 -21.10
C ASN A 250 7.90 -2.18 -20.19
N LEU A 251 7.14 -3.14 -20.69
CA LEU A 251 6.90 -4.36 -19.97
C LEU A 251 8.22 -5.10 -19.72
N SER A 252 8.42 -5.61 -18.53
CA SER A 252 9.55 -6.47 -18.22
C SER A 252 9.44 -7.78 -18.99
N ASP A 253 10.57 -8.29 -19.48
CA ASP A 253 10.63 -9.61 -20.13
C ASP A 253 10.33 -10.74 -19.14
N SER A 254 10.61 -10.53 -17.85
CA SER A 254 10.26 -11.44 -16.76
C SER A 254 8.82 -11.25 -16.32
N LEU A 255 8.10 -12.36 -16.16
CA LEU A 255 6.78 -12.37 -15.49
C LEU A 255 6.91 -12.16 -13.99
N ASP A 256 8.04 -12.55 -13.41
CA ASP A 256 8.38 -12.26 -12.03
C ASP A 256 9.10 -10.92 -11.95
N ARG A 257 8.43 -9.91 -11.39
CA ARG A 257 8.96 -8.57 -11.16
C ARG A 257 9.73 -8.44 -9.84
N TYR A 258 9.70 -9.48 -9.03
CA TYR A 258 10.29 -9.52 -7.68
C TYR A 258 11.58 -10.36 -7.67
N TYR A 259 12.57 -9.96 -8.47
CA TYR A 259 13.81 -10.69 -8.62
C TYR A 259 15.05 -9.86 -8.19
N PRO A 260 16.17 -10.48 -7.78
CA PRO A 260 17.32 -9.80 -7.17
C PRO A 260 17.97 -8.71 -8.02
N ASN A 261 17.83 -8.76 -9.35
CA ASN A 261 18.38 -7.75 -10.27
C ASN A 261 17.76 -6.36 -10.08
N ASN A 262 16.63 -6.26 -9.36
CA ASN A 262 16.01 -4.99 -8.98
C ASN A 262 16.71 -4.31 -7.78
N CYS A 263 17.76 -4.90 -7.25
CA CYS A 263 18.39 -4.48 -6.00
C CYS A 263 19.59 -3.55 -6.17
N THR A 264 19.64 -2.69 -7.18
CA THR A 264 20.74 -1.71 -7.29
C THR A 264 20.24 -0.30 -6.98
N PRO A 265 21.08 0.58 -6.40
CA PRO A 265 20.69 1.96 -6.08
C PRO A 265 20.26 2.78 -7.30
N THR A 266 20.67 2.37 -8.49
CA THR A 266 20.44 3.06 -9.75
C THR A 266 19.54 2.29 -10.71
N PHE A 267 19.23 1.04 -10.40
CA PHE A 267 18.41 0.20 -11.27
C PHE A 267 16.93 0.38 -10.93
N LYS A 268 16.16 0.77 -11.92
CA LYS A 268 14.70 0.79 -11.90
C LYS A 268 14.25 -0.18 -13.00
N ASP A 269 13.48 -1.20 -12.64
CA ASP A 269 12.88 -2.09 -13.62
C ASP A 269 12.11 -1.24 -14.65
N PRO A 270 12.24 -1.53 -15.96
CA PRO A 270 11.61 -0.73 -17.02
C PRO A 270 10.08 -0.66 -16.90
N GLU A 271 9.47 -1.59 -16.18
CA GLU A 271 8.02 -1.61 -15.92
C GLU A 271 7.61 -0.74 -14.71
N PHE A 272 8.55 -0.43 -13.80
CA PHE A 272 8.23 0.37 -12.61
C PHE A 272 8.07 1.85 -12.97
N ILE A 273 6.85 2.37 -12.87
CA ILE A 273 6.58 3.80 -12.92
C ILE A 273 6.98 4.43 -11.58
N PHE A 274 6.57 3.78 -10.48
CA PHE A 274 7.02 4.11 -9.14
C PHE A 274 7.21 2.85 -8.30
N GLY A 275 8.28 2.82 -7.50
CA GLY A 275 8.59 1.71 -6.61
C GLY A 275 9.76 2.06 -5.70
N PHE A 276 10.11 1.12 -4.82
CA PHE A 276 11.16 1.29 -3.83
C PHE A 276 12.30 0.32 -4.13
N SER A 277 13.46 0.88 -4.45
CA SER A 277 14.66 0.09 -4.74
C SER A 277 15.25 -0.49 -3.45
N SER A 278 15.85 -1.66 -3.55
CA SER A 278 16.66 -2.27 -2.49
C SER A 278 18.13 -2.00 -2.80
N PRO A 279 18.80 -1.07 -2.10
CA PRO A 279 20.13 -0.57 -2.48
C PRO A 279 21.25 -1.56 -2.19
N SER A 280 21.01 -2.56 -1.36
CA SER A 280 22.00 -3.58 -1.00
C SER A 280 21.33 -4.85 -0.48
N ILE A 281 22.13 -5.91 -0.39
CA ILE A 281 21.73 -7.18 0.23
C ILE A 281 21.27 -6.99 1.70
N GLY A 282 21.78 -5.98 2.39
CA GLY A 282 21.39 -5.67 3.78
C GLY A 282 20.08 -4.89 3.91
N ASP A 283 19.57 -4.33 2.82
CA ASP A 283 18.34 -3.53 2.80
C ASP A 283 17.22 -4.31 2.07
N ASN A 284 16.58 -5.21 2.79
CA ASN A 284 15.53 -6.07 2.24
C ASN A 284 14.18 -5.37 2.19
N ARG A 285 13.89 -4.64 1.12
CA ARG A 285 12.60 -3.97 0.90
C ARG A 285 11.46 -4.96 0.70
N GLY A 286 11.74 -6.15 0.22
CA GLY A 286 10.77 -7.24 0.03
C GLY A 286 10.56 -8.13 1.26
N GLY A 287 11.14 -7.81 2.41
CA GLY A 287 11.23 -8.73 3.55
C GLY A 287 9.90 -9.28 4.05
N THR A 288 8.86 -8.47 4.08
CA THR A 288 7.53 -8.92 4.51
C THR A 288 6.86 -9.80 3.45
N PHE A 289 7.05 -9.51 2.14
CA PHE A 289 6.60 -10.41 1.07
C PHE A 289 7.23 -11.80 1.23
N THR A 290 8.56 -11.82 1.35
CA THR A 290 9.31 -13.07 1.54
C THR A 290 8.82 -13.80 2.80
N GLY A 291 8.69 -13.10 3.93
CA GLY A 291 8.22 -13.69 5.19
C GLY A 291 6.78 -14.20 5.15
N ALA A 292 5.92 -13.57 4.35
CA ALA A 292 4.52 -13.95 4.22
C ALA A 292 4.29 -15.10 3.22
N PHE A 293 4.93 -15.05 2.05
CA PHE A 293 4.57 -15.88 0.90
C PHE A 293 5.64 -16.91 0.50
N LYS A 294 6.92 -16.75 0.91
CA LYS A 294 8.01 -17.62 0.45
C LYS A 294 7.70 -19.10 0.68
N VAL A 295 7.82 -19.88 -0.38
CA VAL A 295 7.53 -21.32 -0.38
C VAL A 295 8.82 -22.13 -0.44
N ASN A 296 9.79 -21.73 -1.28
CA ASN A 296 11.03 -22.47 -1.42
C ASN A 296 11.92 -22.31 -0.18
N GLY A 297 12.22 -23.43 0.49
CA GLY A 297 13.01 -23.42 1.72
C GLY A 297 12.27 -23.04 3.00
N VAL A 298 10.93 -22.88 2.94
CA VAL A 298 10.07 -22.63 4.10
C VAL A 298 8.98 -23.71 4.15
N VAL A 299 8.77 -24.28 5.34
CA VAL A 299 7.83 -25.40 5.50
C VAL A 299 6.37 -24.96 5.39
N SER A 300 6.06 -23.73 5.80
CA SER A 300 4.69 -23.21 5.78
C SER A 300 4.73 -21.66 5.71
N PRO A 301 4.44 -21.05 4.57
CA PRO A 301 4.23 -19.61 4.49
C PRO A 301 3.00 -19.21 5.31
N SER A 302 3.00 -17.97 5.83
CA SER A 302 1.83 -17.49 6.59
C SER A 302 0.64 -17.12 5.70
N LEU A 303 0.87 -16.86 4.41
CA LEU A 303 -0.17 -16.56 3.43
C LEU A 303 -0.04 -17.48 2.21
N THR A 304 -1.17 -17.98 1.75
CA THR A 304 -1.31 -18.87 0.60
C THR A 304 -2.47 -18.38 -0.28
N ILE A 305 -2.55 -18.85 -1.52
CA ILE A 305 -3.64 -18.49 -2.43
C ILE A 305 -4.76 -19.54 -2.37
N THR A 306 -5.94 -19.16 -2.83
CA THR A 306 -7.08 -20.08 -2.97
C THR A 306 -6.86 -21.05 -4.13
N GLN A 307 -7.54 -22.21 -4.07
CA GLN A 307 -7.56 -23.16 -5.17
C GLN A 307 -8.13 -22.55 -6.45
N ASP A 308 -9.13 -21.67 -6.33
CA ASP A 308 -9.74 -21.00 -7.48
C ASP A 308 -8.73 -20.14 -8.24
N LEU A 309 -7.93 -19.34 -7.51
CA LEU A 309 -6.88 -18.55 -8.13
C LEU A 309 -5.78 -19.45 -8.72
N TYR A 310 -5.35 -20.48 -8.00
CA TYR A 310 -4.38 -21.45 -8.51
C TYR A 310 -4.88 -22.07 -9.83
N ASN A 311 -6.12 -22.57 -9.87
CA ASN A 311 -6.71 -23.14 -11.08
C ASN A 311 -6.82 -22.11 -12.21
N LEU A 312 -7.20 -20.86 -11.91
CA LEU A 312 -7.28 -19.79 -12.90
C LEU A 312 -5.91 -19.56 -13.61
N ILE A 313 -4.81 -19.67 -12.87
CA ILE A 313 -3.45 -19.46 -13.38
C ILE A 313 -2.94 -20.70 -14.12
N THR A 314 -3.24 -21.92 -13.64
CA THR A 314 -2.58 -23.15 -14.07
C THR A 314 -3.38 -24.02 -15.03
N THR A 315 -4.71 -23.80 -15.18
CA THR A 315 -5.56 -24.62 -16.07
C THR A 315 -5.07 -24.59 -17.52
N ASP A 316 -4.54 -23.46 -17.97
CA ASP A 316 -3.89 -23.35 -19.26
C ASP A 316 -2.38 -23.56 -19.10
N THR A 317 -1.90 -24.74 -19.50
CA THR A 317 -0.48 -25.11 -19.38
C THR A 317 0.46 -24.30 -20.28
N SER A 318 -0.07 -23.48 -21.18
CA SER A 318 0.70 -22.55 -21.99
C SER A 318 0.89 -21.18 -21.35
N ASP A 319 0.26 -20.92 -20.19
CA ASP A 319 0.43 -19.69 -19.39
C ASP A 319 1.70 -19.82 -18.54
N ASP A 320 2.73 -19.06 -18.88
CA ASP A 320 4.01 -19.12 -18.16
C ASP A 320 3.91 -18.58 -16.72
N ARG A 321 2.81 -17.91 -16.35
CA ARG A 321 2.53 -17.51 -14.95
C ARG A 321 2.25 -18.71 -14.03
N ALA A 322 1.97 -19.87 -14.58
CA ALA A 322 1.91 -21.12 -13.81
C ALA A 322 3.21 -21.39 -13.02
N ASN A 323 4.35 -20.84 -13.47
CA ASN A 323 5.62 -20.93 -12.75
C ASN A 323 5.69 -20.03 -11.49
N LEU A 324 4.74 -19.12 -11.31
CA LEU A 324 4.69 -18.20 -10.15
C LEU A 324 3.88 -18.78 -8.97
N VAL A 325 3.31 -19.96 -9.14
CA VAL A 325 2.51 -20.66 -8.13
C VAL A 325 2.83 -22.15 -8.13
N LYS A 326 2.61 -22.82 -7.00
CA LYS A 326 2.77 -24.28 -6.93
C LYS A 326 1.90 -24.92 -5.87
N VAL A 327 1.59 -26.22 -6.04
CA VAL A 327 1.03 -27.07 -4.99
C VAL A 327 2.16 -27.51 -4.06
N VAL A 328 1.92 -27.44 -2.77
CA VAL A 328 2.83 -27.92 -1.73
C VAL A 328 2.13 -29.02 -0.94
N ASN A 329 2.84 -30.09 -0.64
CA ASN A 329 2.31 -31.29 0.04
C ASN A 329 1.13 -31.94 -0.70
N GLU A 330 1.17 -31.97 -2.02
CA GLU A 330 0.13 -32.52 -2.88
C GLU A 330 -0.37 -33.88 -2.39
N GLY A 331 -1.68 -34.04 -2.31
CA GLY A 331 -2.37 -35.24 -1.84
C GLY A 331 -2.30 -35.49 -0.33
N LYS A 332 -1.76 -34.59 0.47
CA LYS A 332 -1.71 -34.67 1.94
C LYS A 332 -2.74 -33.74 2.59
N ALA A 333 -3.09 -34.05 3.84
CA ALA A 333 -3.97 -33.18 4.64
C ALA A 333 -3.42 -31.75 4.84
N SER A 334 -2.12 -31.56 4.63
CA SER A 334 -1.42 -30.26 4.71
C SER A 334 -1.17 -29.66 3.32
N GLU A 335 -1.95 -30.03 2.30
CA GLU A 335 -1.85 -29.47 0.97
C GLU A 335 -2.25 -27.98 0.97
N PHE A 336 -1.49 -27.16 0.26
CA PHE A 336 -1.82 -25.75 0.04
C PHE A 336 -1.24 -25.25 -1.29
N TYR A 337 -1.76 -24.12 -1.76
CA TYR A 337 -1.32 -23.45 -2.99
C TYR A 337 -0.45 -22.26 -2.63
N GLY A 338 0.84 -22.34 -2.98
CA GLY A 338 1.86 -21.37 -2.64
C GLY A 338 2.19 -20.42 -3.78
N VAL A 339 2.74 -19.27 -3.44
CA VAL A 339 3.22 -18.22 -4.35
C VAL A 339 4.74 -18.27 -4.39
N THR A 340 5.34 -18.37 -5.58
CA THR A 340 6.80 -18.43 -5.75
C THR A 340 7.41 -17.10 -6.20
N LYS A 341 6.61 -16.14 -6.68
CA LYS A 341 7.12 -14.85 -7.17
C LYS A 341 7.82 -13.98 -6.10
N PHE A 342 7.71 -14.33 -4.81
CA PHE A 342 8.39 -13.66 -3.70
C PHE A 342 9.44 -14.56 -3.03
N ASP A 343 9.86 -15.64 -3.68
CA ASP A 343 10.83 -16.59 -3.15
C ASP A 343 12.26 -16.05 -3.15
N ASP A 344 12.55 -15.11 -4.05
CA ASP A 344 13.80 -14.39 -4.02
C ASP A 344 13.89 -13.45 -2.81
N ILE A 345 15.10 -13.10 -2.44
CA ILE A 345 15.40 -12.15 -1.36
C ILE A 345 16.11 -10.94 -1.95
N TYR A 346 15.95 -9.77 -1.32
CA TYR A 346 16.62 -8.53 -1.72
C TYR A 346 16.16 -8.00 -3.09
N PHE A 347 14.87 -7.79 -3.26
CA PHE A 347 14.30 -7.19 -4.46
C PHE A 347 13.65 -5.82 -4.17
N GLY A 348 13.63 -4.97 -5.17
CA GLY A 348 12.85 -3.73 -5.15
C GLY A 348 11.35 -4.03 -5.22
N THR A 349 10.53 -3.22 -4.57
CA THR A 349 9.08 -3.42 -4.50
C THR A 349 8.35 -2.39 -5.36
N PRO A 350 7.63 -2.82 -6.44
CA PRO A 350 6.82 -1.91 -7.23
C PRO A 350 5.65 -1.38 -6.41
N SER A 351 5.27 -0.14 -6.71
CA SER A 351 4.05 0.47 -6.18
C SER A 351 3.07 0.83 -7.30
N ILE A 352 3.59 1.21 -8.47
CA ILE A 352 2.84 1.48 -9.68
C ILE A 352 3.62 0.91 -10.87
N THR A 353 2.98 0.08 -11.67
CA THR A 353 3.58 -0.58 -12.83
C THR A 353 2.86 -0.25 -14.14
N LEU A 354 3.57 -0.40 -15.27
CA LEU A 354 2.97 -0.28 -16.60
C LEU A 354 1.87 -1.33 -16.82
N THR A 355 2.06 -2.57 -16.34
CA THR A 355 1.02 -3.61 -16.38
C THR A 355 -0.28 -3.13 -15.75
N GLN A 356 -0.21 -2.52 -14.55
CA GLN A 356 -1.39 -1.98 -13.88
C GLN A 356 -2.07 -0.89 -14.70
N LEU A 357 -1.30 0.02 -15.33
CA LEU A 357 -1.88 1.09 -16.15
C LEU A 357 -2.49 0.57 -17.46
N LEU A 358 -1.84 -0.37 -18.15
CA LEU A 358 -2.36 -1.00 -19.38
C LEU A 358 -3.70 -1.68 -19.10
N LEU A 359 -3.79 -2.50 -18.05
CA LEU A 359 -5.03 -3.17 -17.65
C LEU A 359 -6.09 -2.17 -17.18
N THR A 360 -5.70 -1.07 -16.55
CA THR A 360 -6.63 -0.01 -16.13
C THR A 360 -7.19 0.72 -17.35
N ARG A 361 -6.36 1.07 -18.35
CA ARG A 361 -6.82 1.72 -19.58
C ARG A 361 -7.71 0.78 -20.42
N ALA A 362 -7.32 -0.47 -20.55
CA ALA A 362 -8.11 -1.46 -21.28
C ALA A 362 -9.49 -1.69 -20.63
N GLU A 363 -9.57 -1.79 -19.30
CA GLU A 363 -10.84 -1.88 -18.58
C GLU A 363 -11.71 -0.64 -18.80
N LEU A 364 -11.10 0.56 -18.68
CA LEU A 364 -11.78 1.83 -18.88
C LEU A 364 -12.39 1.92 -20.28
N LEU A 365 -11.59 1.64 -21.32
CA LEU A 365 -12.03 1.67 -22.71
C LEU A 365 -13.14 0.66 -23.01
N ALA A 366 -13.04 -0.56 -22.46
CA ALA A 366 -14.07 -1.58 -22.59
C ALA A 366 -15.38 -1.15 -21.91
N ARG A 367 -15.33 -0.54 -20.72
CA ARG A 367 -16.52 -0.07 -19.99
C ARG A 367 -17.22 1.10 -20.65
N THR A 368 -16.47 1.99 -21.26
CA THR A 368 -17.02 3.16 -21.96
C THR A 368 -17.41 2.85 -23.41
N GLY A 369 -17.02 1.70 -23.94
CA GLY A 369 -17.19 1.35 -25.35
C GLY A 369 -16.37 2.22 -26.31
N SER A 370 -15.39 2.96 -25.79
CA SER A 370 -14.55 3.88 -26.57
C SER A 370 -13.24 3.20 -26.96
N ASN A 371 -12.80 3.42 -28.21
CA ASN A 371 -11.52 2.92 -28.73
C ASN A 371 -11.20 1.45 -28.35
N LEU A 372 -12.13 0.53 -28.62
CA LEU A 372 -11.97 -0.90 -28.32
C LEU A 372 -10.70 -1.52 -28.93
N PRO A 373 -10.23 -1.11 -30.15
CA PRO A 373 -8.96 -1.59 -30.69
C PRO A 373 -7.77 -1.29 -29.76
N GLN A 374 -7.73 -0.12 -29.11
CA GLN A 374 -6.68 0.21 -28.14
C GLN A 374 -6.78 -0.66 -26.88
N ALA A 375 -8.00 -0.95 -26.41
CA ALA A 375 -8.20 -1.87 -25.28
C ALA A 375 -7.67 -3.28 -25.61
N VAL A 376 -7.93 -3.77 -26.81
CA VAL A 376 -7.38 -5.05 -27.31
C VAL A 376 -5.85 -5.00 -27.38
N GLU A 377 -5.27 -3.93 -27.89
CA GLU A 377 -3.81 -3.78 -27.96
C GLU A 377 -3.19 -3.84 -26.55
N ASP A 378 -3.74 -3.11 -25.60
CA ASP A 378 -3.22 -3.05 -24.24
C ASP A 378 -3.26 -4.41 -23.54
N VAL A 379 -4.39 -5.11 -23.61
CA VAL A 379 -4.49 -6.43 -22.96
C VAL A 379 -3.65 -7.48 -23.70
N ASN A 380 -3.53 -7.39 -25.03
CA ASN A 380 -2.72 -8.30 -25.79
C ASN A 380 -1.21 -8.17 -25.49
N LYS A 381 -0.72 -6.99 -25.13
CA LYS A 381 0.66 -6.83 -24.61
C LYS A 381 0.92 -7.72 -23.39
N ILE A 382 -0.05 -7.81 -22.50
CA ILE A 382 0.02 -8.68 -21.31
C ILE A 382 -0.08 -10.16 -21.71
N ILE A 383 -1.05 -10.51 -22.55
CA ILE A 383 -1.26 -11.89 -23.01
C ILE A 383 -0.03 -12.41 -23.75
N VAL A 384 0.55 -11.62 -24.65
CA VAL A 384 1.76 -12.00 -25.41
C VAL A 384 2.91 -12.39 -24.50
N ARG A 385 3.13 -11.62 -23.41
CA ARG A 385 4.17 -11.89 -22.44
C ARG A 385 3.88 -13.18 -21.66
N ALA A 386 2.62 -13.42 -21.27
CA ALA A 386 2.21 -14.57 -20.51
C ALA A 386 2.16 -15.86 -21.32
N TYR A 387 1.89 -15.76 -22.63
CA TYR A 387 1.75 -16.89 -23.56
C TYR A 387 2.73 -16.78 -24.76
N PRO A 388 4.05 -16.71 -24.52
CA PRO A 388 5.01 -16.42 -25.60
C PRO A 388 5.03 -17.46 -26.71
N ARG A 389 4.58 -18.71 -26.41
CA ARG A 389 4.53 -19.82 -27.35
C ARG A 389 3.13 -20.08 -27.94
N ASN A 390 2.11 -19.33 -27.55
CA ASN A 390 0.73 -19.58 -27.94
C ASN A 390 -0.03 -18.29 -28.32
N ARG A 391 0.16 -17.84 -29.56
CA ARG A 391 -0.47 -16.61 -30.08
C ARG A 391 -1.99 -16.75 -30.31
N ASN A 392 -2.56 -17.96 -30.20
CA ASN A 392 -4.01 -18.15 -30.31
C ASN A 392 -4.77 -17.63 -29.09
N LYS A 393 -4.07 -17.13 -28.06
CA LYS A 393 -4.66 -16.49 -26.87
C LYS A 393 -4.93 -15.01 -27.06
N ASP A 394 -4.33 -14.39 -28.07
CA ASP A 394 -4.54 -12.97 -28.35
C ASP A 394 -6.02 -12.72 -28.67
N LEU A 395 -6.56 -11.61 -28.14
CA LEU A 395 -7.88 -11.13 -28.55
C LEU A 395 -7.83 -10.64 -30.02
N ALA A 396 -8.88 -10.97 -30.76
CA ALA A 396 -9.05 -10.44 -32.09
C ALA A 396 -9.30 -8.91 -32.04
N SER A 397 -8.79 -8.18 -33.02
CA SER A 397 -8.92 -6.71 -33.07
C SER A 397 -10.36 -6.19 -33.11
N ASN A 398 -11.31 -7.05 -33.51
CA ASN A 398 -12.75 -6.78 -33.56
C ASN A 398 -13.53 -7.36 -32.38
N SER A 399 -12.88 -7.74 -31.29
CA SER A 399 -13.53 -8.23 -30.09
C SER A 399 -14.49 -7.19 -29.53
N ASP A 400 -15.63 -7.63 -29.03
CA ASP A 400 -16.61 -6.74 -28.42
C ASP A 400 -16.20 -6.32 -27.01
N ALA A 401 -16.85 -5.29 -26.49
CA ALA A 401 -16.54 -4.72 -25.17
C ALA A 401 -16.71 -5.71 -24.03
N ALA A 402 -17.66 -6.64 -24.10
CA ALA A 402 -17.92 -7.62 -23.04
C ALA A 402 -16.80 -8.66 -22.97
N LEU A 403 -16.37 -9.17 -24.12
CA LEU A 403 -15.24 -10.09 -24.20
C LEU A 403 -13.93 -9.42 -23.74
N ILE A 404 -13.67 -8.19 -24.20
CA ILE A 404 -12.49 -7.43 -23.76
C ILE A 404 -12.52 -7.25 -22.24
N LEU A 405 -13.65 -6.79 -21.68
CA LEU A 405 -13.78 -6.56 -20.25
C LEU A 405 -13.55 -7.84 -19.43
N SER A 406 -14.18 -8.95 -19.80
CA SER A 406 -13.98 -10.21 -19.09
C SER A 406 -12.55 -10.70 -19.15
N THR A 407 -11.88 -10.54 -20.29
CA THR A 407 -10.46 -10.88 -20.45
C THR A 407 -9.57 -9.98 -19.60
N VAL A 408 -9.76 -8.66 -19.65
CA VAL A 408 -9.00 -7.70 -18.83
C VAL A 408 -9.10 -8.02 -17.35
N LEU A 409 -10.30 -8.31 -16.84
CA LEU A 409 -10.51 -8.64 -15.43
C LEU A 409 -9.82 -9.97 -15.05
N SER A 410 -9.82 -10.95 -15.94
CA SER A 410 -9.11 -12.20 -15.75
C SER A 410 -7.59 -12.00 -15.75
N GLU A 411 -7.07 -11.28 -16.75
CA GLU A 411 -5.63 -11.01 -16.86
C GLU A 411 -5.13 -10.15 -15.68
N ARG A 412 -5.92 -9.16 -15.23
CA ARG A 412 -5.61 -8.36 -14.05
C ARG A 412 -5.46 -9.23 -12.80
N ARG A 413 -6.35 -10.18 -12.60
CA ARG A 413 -6.30 -11.12 -11.47
C ARG A 413 -5.06 -12.00 -11.52
N LYS A 414 -4.68 -12.51 -12.73
CA LYS A 414 -3.50 -13.34 -12.93
C LYS A 414 -2.17 -12.58 -12.82
N GLU A 415 -2.15 -11.29 -13.16
CA GLU A 415 -0.93 -10.48 -13.11
C GLU A 415 -0.66 -9.96 -11.71
N LEU A 416 -1.69 -9.42 -11.05
CA LEU A 416 -1.55 -8.60 -9.84
C LEU A 416 -1.92 -9.34 -8.55
N PHE A 417 -2.04 -10.68 -8.56
CA PHE A 417 -2.34 -11.43 -7.35
C PHE A 417 -1.24 -11.25 -6.29
N ALA A 418 -1.67 -11.14 -5.04
CA ALA A 418 -0.83 -10.89 -3.87
C ALA A 418 -0.05 -9.55 -3.94
N GLU A 419 -0.47 -8.60 -4.78
CA GLU A 419 0.12 -7.26 -4.91
C GLU A 419 -0.74 -6.14 -4.32
N GLY A 420 -1.86 -6.47 -3.67
CA GLY A 420 -2.75 -5.51 -3.01
C GLY A 420 -3.76 -4.83 -3.92
N ASP A 421 -4.06 -5.44 -5.06
CA ASP A 421 -4.98 -4.90 -6.08
C ASP A 421 -6.42 -5.42 -5.92
N ARG A 422 -6.60 -6.63 -5.36
CA ARG A 422 -7.85 -7.39 -5.48
C ARG A 422 -9.04 -6.77 -4.76
N LEU A 423 -8.93 -6.48 -3.45
CA LEU A 423 -10.08 -6.00 -2.66
C LEU A 423 -10.62 -4.68 -3.18
N SER A 424 -9.73 -3.73 -3.49
CA SER A 424 -10.13 -2.40 -3.97
C SER A 424 -10.88 -2.47 -5.29
N ASN A 425 -10.48 -3.36 -6.19
CA ASN A 425 -11.20 -3.60 -7.45
C ASN A 425 -12.53 -4.30 -7.24
N LEU A 426 -12.62 -5.30 -6.37
CA LEU A 426 -13.89 -5.95 -6.03
C LEU A 426 -14.90 -4.94 -5.48
N LYS A 427 -14.48 -4.09 -4.53
CA LYS A 427 -15.33 -3.04 -3.94
C LYS A 427 -15.75 -2.00 -4.98
N ARG A 428 -14.82 -1.54 -5.84
CA ARG A 428 -15.16 -0.61 -6.94
C ARG A 428 -16.15 -1.23 -7.92
N MET A 429 -15.92 -2.46 -8.38
CA MET A 429 -16.84 -3.14 -9.29
C MET A 429 -18.22 -3.32 -8.67
N ALA A 430 -18.29 -3.66 -7.39
CA ALA A 430 -19.54 -3.77 -6.69
C ALA A 430 -20.26 -2.42 -6.57
N ALA A 431 -19.56 -1.38 -6.12
CA ALA A 431 -20.15 -0.07 -5.90
C ALA A 431 -20.75 0.57 -7.16
N PHE A 432 -20.08 0.40 -8.31
CA PHE A 432 -20.48 1.09 -9.55
C PHE A 432 -21.18 0.21 -10.58
N TYR A 433 -20.98 -1.12 -10.54
CA TYR A 433 -21.47 -1.99 -11.62
C TYR A 433 -22.32 -3.17 -11.15
N ASN A 434 -22.21 -3.61 -9.90
CA ASN A 434 -22.99 -4.73 -9.37
C ASN A 434 -23.21 -4.63 -7.86
N ARG A 435 -24.13 -3.81 -7.43
CA ARG A 435 -24.43 -3.57 -6.00
C ARG A 435 -24.97 -4.79 -5.24
N SER A 436 -25.31 -5.88 -5.93
CA SER A 436 -25.69 -7.15 -5.30
C SER A 436 -24.51 -8.13 -5.13
N ALA A 437 -23.28 -7.71 -5.49
CA ALA A 437 -22.10 -8.58 -5.39
C ALA A 437 -21.79 -8.93 -3.93
N THR A 438 -21.15 -10.10 -3.78
CA THR A 438 -20.53 -10.53 -2.52
C THR A 438 -19.03 -10.68 -2.72
N ILE A 439 -18.27 -10.42 -1.66
CA ILE A 439 -16.84 -10.73 -1.59
C ILE A 439 -16.73 -11.93 -0.66
N ARG A 440 -16.34 -13.08 -1.24
CA ARG A 440 -16.59 -14.40 -0.64
C ARG A 440 -18.08 -14.56 -0.32
N THR A 441 -18.46 -14.67 0.93
CA THR A 441 -19.87 -14.78 1.36
C THR A 441 -20.45 -13.49 1.91
N SER A 442 -19.65 -12.43 2.03
CA SER A 442 -20.07 -11.17 2.66
C SER A 442 -20.59 -10.17 1.62
N PRO A 443 -21.67 -9.42 1.88
CA PRO A 443 -22.03 -8.27 1.05
C PRO A 443 -20.85 -7.31 0.90
N TRP A 444 -20.65 -6.77 -0.31
CA TRP A 444 -19.50 -5.91 -0.63
C TRP A 444 -19.42 -4.64 0.22
N ASP A 445 -20.54 -4.20 0.76
CA ASP A 445 -20.72 -2.98 1.54
C ASP A 445 -20.78 -3.24 3.06
N CYS A 446 -20.53 -4.49 3.50
CA CYS A 446 -20.55 -4.82 4.91
C CYS A 446 -19.43 -4.10 5.68
N ASN A 447 -19.69 -3.84 6.96
CA ASN A 447 -18.77 -3.07 7.82
C ASN A 447 -17.41 -3.74 8.02
N GLY A 448 -17.33 -5.06 7.94
CA GLY A 448 -16.09 -5.81 8.14
C GLY A 448 -15.11 -5.76 6.96
N LEU A 449 -15.55 -5.26 5.80
CA LEU A 449 -14.68 -5.04 4.62
C LEU A 449 -13.94 -3.70 4.67
N VAL A 450 -14.07 -2.94 5.75
CA VAL A 450 -13.21 -1.81 6.12
C VAL A 450 -12.59 -2.07 7.47
N PHE A 451 -11.31 -1.75 7.62
CA PHE A 451 -10.61 -2.03 8.87
C PHE A 451 -11.02 -1.07 9.99
N GLN A 452 -10.95 -1.55 11.23
CA GLN A 452 -11.10 -0.70 12.39
C GLN A 452 -9.90 0.22 12.56
N PHE A 453 -10.18 1.46 12.92
CA PHE A 453 -9.12 2.42 13.26
C PHE A 453 -8.45 2.03 14.58
N PRO A 454 -7.16 2.38 14.74
CA PRO A 454 -6.45 2.14 16.01
C PRO A 454 -7.13 2.75 17.23
N SER A 455 -7.04 2.07 18.36
CA SER A 455 -7.64 2.53 19.63
C SER A 455 -7.13 3.89 20.11
N ASN A 456 -5.91 4.29 19.70
CA ASN A 456 -5.31 5.57 20.04
C ASN A 456 -5.94 6.78 19.32
N GLU A 457 -6.76 6.56 18.28
CA GLU A 457 -7.58 7.62 17.68
C GLU A 457 -8.78 8.01 18.56
N LYS A 458 -9.06 7.26 19.63
CA LYS A 458 -10.20 7.54 20.51
C LYS A 458 -10.14 8.94 21.09
N SER A 459 -11.11 9.76 20.72
CA SER A 459 -11.27 11.12 21.19
C SER A 459 -12.74 11.54 21.15
N ALA A 460 -13.06 12.72 21.66
CA ALA A 460 -14.43 13.24 21.65
C ALA A 460 -14.99 13.52 20.25
N VAL A 461 -14.09 13.70 19.25
CA VAL A 461 -14.47 14.05 17.87
C VAL A 461 -14.32 12.91 16.88
N PHE A 462 -13.72 11.79 17.29
CA PHE A 462 -13.43 10.68 16.39
C PHE A 462 -14.56 9.62 16.42
N VAL A 463 -15.04 9.24 15.24
CA VAL A 463 -16.05 8.20 15.06
C VAL A 463 -15.39 6.97 14.43
N PHE A 464 -15.38 5.86 15.15
CA PHE A 464 -14.88 4.57 14.64
C PHE A 464 -15.79 3.98 13.54
N ASN A 465 -15.25 3.06 12.75
CA ASN A 465 -16.08 2.24 11.89
C ASN A 465 -17.04 1.37 12.75
N PRO A 466 -18.24 1.02 12.24
CA PRO A 466 -19.14 0.14 12.98
C PRO A 466 -18.47 -1.18 13.32
N SER A 467 -18.64 -1.65 14.54
CA SER A 467 -18.16 -2.96 15.00
C SER A 467 -19.09 -4.09 14.53
N GLY A 468 -18.65 -5.34 14.67
CA GLY A 468 -19.49 -6.52 14.39
C GLY A 468 -19.19 -7.22 13.06
N GLY A 469 -18.25 -6.71 12.28
CA GLY A 469 -17.82 -7.37 11.04
C GLY A 469 -18.91 -7.39 9.96
N CYS A 470 -19.02 -8.54 9.29
CA CYS A 470 -19.99 -8.79 8.22
C CYS A 470 -21.15 -9.73 8.64
N ASN A 471 -21.37 -9.87 9.92
CA ASN A 471 -22.43 -10.74 10.49
C ASN A 471 -23.71 -9.97 10.72
#